data_a51bf06ec7fc501508cdf4708dfa6be6
#
_entry.id   a51bf06ec7fc501508cdf4708dfa6be6
#
_cell.length_a   1.000
_cell.length_b   1.000
_cell.length_c   1.000
_cell.angle_alpha   90.00
_cell.angle_beta   90.00
_cell.angle_gamma   90.00
#
_symmetry.space_group_name_H-M   'P 1'
#
loop_
_entity.id
_entity.type
_entity.pdbx_description
1 polymer ?
#
loop_
_entity_poly.entity_id
_entity_poly.type
_entity_poly.pdbx_seq_one_letter_code
_entity_poly.pdbx_strand_id
1 'polypeptide(L)'
;MGEVLSQSEIDNLLAALSSGEIDAEEMNDASDKQVKNYDFKRPTKFSKEHLRTLEIIYEHYGRLLSTSLPIYLRKNVQISVASSETVIFSEFTNALSNPVILGIVNFQPLGGTILIELAAQLGYAMIDRMLGGAGEPLERNRDFTEIEMTIIEKVMVVCMQLMREPWKNVIDLNPMMERIETNSQFAQVIAPNDMIAIVTLNMKIGDVEGFMNVCLPFFTLESIMDKLNTKFWYATLQEQKEEDLEEHIEALIRRVDVPVKAVLGQTRVSVNDFINLQVGDIIRLNTEVEDDLKIYVGNIKKFTALPGSSRDKYAVRVTSVIREGE
;
A
#
# COMPACT_ATOMS: atom_id res chain seq x y z
N MET A 1 -13.06 -33.11 17.17
CA MET A 1 -12.45 -34.25 17.88
C MET A 1 -11.71 -35.05 16.83
N GLY A 2 -10.39 -34.98 16.82
CA GLY A 2 -9.58 -35.82 15.95
C GLY A 2 -9.69 -37.28 16.42
N GLU A 3 -10.07 -38.19 15.55
CA GLU A 3 -10.02 -39.61 15.83
C GLU A 3 -8.55 -40.00 16.03
N VAL A 4 -8.25 -40.56 17.18
CA VAL A 4 -6.91 -41.09 17.51
C VAL A 4 -6.78 -42.39 16.74
N LEU A 5 -5.87 -42.45 15.78
CA LEU A 5 -5.56 -43.63 14.99
C LEU A 5 -5.19 -44.81 15.90
N SER A 6 -5.74 -45.99 15.61
CA SER A 6 -5.42 -47.21 16.33
C SER A 6 -3.99 -47.69 16.01
N GLN A 7 -3.38 -48.42 16.93
CA GLN A 7 -2.00 -48.96 16.77
C GLN A 7 -1.84 -49.75 15.47
N SER A 8 -2.88 -50.52 15.06
CA SER A 8 -2.89 -51.29 13.84
C SER A 8 -2.95 -50.42 12.55
N GLU A 9 -3.55 -49.25 12.63
CA GLU A 9 -3.58 -48.29 11.51
C GLU A 9 -2.22 -47.58 11.37
N ILE A 10 -1.56 -47.28 12.48
CA ILE A 10 -0.20 -46.73 12.48
C ILE A 10 0.80 -47.72 11.86
N ASP A 11 0.72 -49.00 12.25
CA ASP A 11 1.61 -50.05 11.73
C ASP A 11 1.37 -50.31 10.22
N ASN A 12 0.11 -50.22 9.75
CA ASN A 12 -0.23 -50.35 8.33
C ASN A 12 0.28 -49.13 7.52
N LEU A 13 0.18 -47.93 8.04
CA LEU A 13 0.71 -46.72 7.41
C LEU A 13 2.24 -46.74 7.31
N LEU A 14 2.92 -47.21 8.36
CA LEU A 14 4.37 -47.36 8.34
C LEU A 14 4.84 -48.45 7.35
N ALA A 15 4.07 -49.51 7.21
CA ALA A 15 4.35 -50.57 6.21
C ALA A 15 4.16 -50.07 4.77
N ALA A 16 3.11 -49.29 4.52
CA ALA A 16 2.83 -48.69 3.20
C ALA A 16 3.88 -47.59 2.83
N LEU A 17 4.37 -46.82 3.80
CA LEU A 17 5.46 -45.85 3.59
C LEU A 17 6.79 -46.54 3.29
N SER A 18 7.05 -47.67 3.94
CA SER A 18 8.29 -48.46 3.72
C SER A 18 8.31 -49.26 2.44
N SER A 19 7.12 -49.60 1.89
CA SER A 19 6.97 -50.29 0.60
C SER A 19 6.99 -49.36 -0.61
N GLY A 20 6.95 -48.01 -0.40
CA GLY A 20 6.93 -47.02 -1.49
C GLY A 20 5.59 -46.92 -2.21
N GLU A 21 4.51 -47.45 -1.64
CA GLU A 21 3.16 -47.36 -2.19
C GLU A 21 2.48 -46.01 -1.93
N ILE A 22 3.02 -45.21 -1.00
CA ILE A 22 2.54 -43.88 -0.64
C ILE A 22 3.71 -42.92 -0.63
N ASP A 23 3.65 -41.89 -1.46
CA ASP A 23 4.65 -40.82 -1.50
C ASP A 23 4.35 -39.81 -0.37
N ALA A 24 5.33 -39.55 0.50
CA ALA A 24 5.18 -38.65 1.65
C ALA A 24 4.90 -37.20 1.22
N GLU A 25 5.21 -36.82 -0.02
CA GLU A 25 4.92 -35.50 -0.58
C GLU A 25 3.43 -35.36 -0.97
N GLU A 26 2.76 -36.44 -1.42
CA GLU A 26 1.32 -36.38 -1.72
C GLU A 26 0.44 -36.31 -0.46
N MET A 27 0.90 -36.79 0.68
CA MET A 27 0.16 -36.65 1.95
C MET A 27 0.20 -35.23 2.52
N ASN A 28 1.25 -34.46 2.26
CA ASN A 28 1.36 -33.09 2.72
C ASN A 28 0.46 -32.13 1.90
N ASP A 29 0.21 -32.43 0.63
CA ASP A 29 -0.68 -31.64 -0.23
C ASP A 29 -2.19 -31.93 0.02
N ALA A 30 -2.53 -33.06 0.64
CA ALA A 30 -3.91 -33.45 0.91
C ALA A 30 -4.47 -32.87 2.24
N SER A 31 -3.59 -32.41 3.15
CA SER A 31 -4.03 -31.97 4.49
C SER A 31 -4.54 -30.55 4.61
N ASP A 32 -4.40 -29.68 3.59
CA ASP A 32 -4.70 -28.26 3.72
C ASP A 32 -5.93 -27.73 2.94
N LYS A 33 -6.70 -28.60 2.30
CA LYS A 33 -7.98 -28.19 1.72
C LYS A 33 -9.15 -28.55 2.64
N GLN A 34 -9.29 -27.86 3.74
CA GLN A 34 -10.59 -27.86 4.46
C GLN A 34 -11.66 -27.27 3.53
N VAL A 35 -12.42 -28.14 2.87
CA VAL A 35 -13.60 -27.74 2.11
C VAL A 35 -14.66 -27.30 3.12
N LYS A 36 -14.75 -25.99 3.40
CA LYS A 36 -15.86 -25.42 4.18
C LYS A 36 -17.11 -25.42 3.30
N ASN A 37 -18.22 -25.99 3.81
CA ASN A 37 -19.51 -25.90 3.14
C ASN A 37 -19.94 -24.44 3.01
N TYR A 38 -20.20 -23.98 1.78
CA TYR A 38 -20.67 -22.62 1.54
C TYR A 38 -22.17 -22.51 1.85
N ASP A 39 -22.54 -21.67 2.80
CA ASP A 39 -23.92 -21.38 3.12
C ASP A 39 -24.49 -20.30 2.18
N PHE A 40 -25.25 -20.72 1.17
CA PHE A 40 -25.92 -19.82 0.23
C PHE A 40 -26.96 -18.89 0.86
N LYS A 41 -27.41 -19.17 2.08
CA LYS A 41 -28.31 -18.28 2.82
C LYS A 41 -27.60 -17.07 3.42
N ARG A 42 -26.26 -17.16 3.57
CA ARG A 42 -25.41 -16.11 4.14
C ARG A 42 -24.20 -15.90 3.21
N PRO A 43 -24.38 -15.20 2.07
CA PRO A 43 -23.29 -14.99 1.14
C PRO A 43 -22.19 -14.15 1.79
N THR A 44 -20.93 -14.55 1.58
CA THR A 44 -19.78 -13.79 2.06
C THR A 44 -19.73 -12.43 1.33
N LYS A 45 -19.80 -11.34 2.10
CA LYS A 45 -19.76 -9.97 1.57
C LYS A 45 -18.33 -9.53 1.19
N PHE A 46 -17.31 -10.14 1.80
CA PHE A 46 -15.91 -9.91 1.49
C PHE A 46 -15.39 -10.95 0.49
N SER A 47 -14.75 -10.48 -0.58
CA SER A 47 -14.04 -11.34 -1.51
C SER A 47 -12.64 -11.70 -0.96
N LYS A 48 -12.01 -12.74 -1.53
CA LYS A 48 -10.62 -13.08 -1.19
C LYS A 48 -9.64 -11.94 -1.53
N GLU A 49 -9.94 -11.15 -2.56
CA GLU A 49 -9.13 -9.98 -2.93
C GLU A 49 -9.21 -8.87 -1.88
N HIS A 50 -10.42 -8.62 -1.34
CA HIS A 50 -10.59 -7.65 -0.25
C HIS A 50 -9.79 -8.06 0.99
N LEU A 51 -9.85 -9.33 1.40
CA LEU A 51 -9.09 -9.83 2.55
C LEU A 51 -7.58 -9.71 2.32
N ARG A 52 -7.10 -10.04 1.11
CA ARG A 52 -5.70 -9.91 0.77
C ARG A 52 -5.23 -8.45 0.79
N THR A 53 -6.06 -7.52 0.32
CA THR A 53 -5.74 -6.08 0.39
C THR A 53 -5.67 -5.60 1.83
N LEU A 54 -6.63 -6.02 2.68
CA LEU A 54 -6.59 -5.75 4.11
C LEU A 54 -5.32 -6.32 4.76
N GLU A 55 -4.94 -7.54 4.42
CA GLU A 55 -3.70 -8.17 4.89
C GLU A 55 -2.47 -7.30 4.58
N ILE A 56 -2.33 -6.81 3.34
CA ILE A 56 -1.23 -5.92 2.94
C ILE A 56 -1.24 -4.59 3.73
N ILE A 57 -2.42 -3.99 3.94
CA ILE A 57 -2.58 -2.78 4.74
C ILE A 57 -2.11 -3.02 6.18
N TYR A 58 -2.53 -4.13 6.77
CA TYR A 58 -2.21 -4.46 8.15
C TYR A 58 -0.79 -5.01 8.33
N GLU A 59 -0.16 -5.57 7.31
CA GLU A 59 1.28 -5.82 7.31
C GLU A 59 2.09 -4.52 7.40
N HIS A 60 1.67 -3.49 6.65
CA HIS A 60 2.28 -2.16 6.78
C HIS A 60 2.04 -1.56 8.17
N TYR A 61 0.82 -1.68 8.68
CA TYR A 61 0.47 -1.26 10.03
C TYR A 61 1.31 -1.95 11.10
N GLY A 62 1.49 -3.27 11.01
CA GLY A 62 2.34 -4.06 11.91
C GLY A 62 3.80 -3.59 11.92
N ARG A 63 4.35 -3.22 10.76
CA ARG A 63 5.70 -2.62 10.68
C ARG A 63 5.79 -1.27 11.40
N LEU A 64 4.79 -0.40 11.23
CA LEU A 64 4.75 0.90 11.91
C LEU A 64 4.63 0.74 13.43
N LEU A 65 3.77 -0.16 13.90
CA LEU A 65 3.64 -0.49 15.31
C LEU A 65 4.94 -1.06 15.88
N SER A 66 5.60 -1.99 15.16
CA SER A 66 6.88 -2.58 15.58
C SER A 66 8.00 -1.56 15.72
N THR A 67 7.92 -0.45 14.98
CA THR A 67 8.89 0.65 15.06
C THR A 67 8.54 1.66 16.14
N SER A 68 7.25 1.95 16.33
CA SER A 68 6.79 3.04 17.20
C SER A 68 6.57 2.61 18.64
N LEU A 69 6.01 1.43 18.89
CA LEU A 69 5.73 0.95 20.26
C LEU A 69 6.98 0.78 21.14
N PRO A 70 8.16 0.34 20.63
CA PRO A 70 9.37 0.30 21.42
C PRO A 70 9.79 1.61 22.06
N ILE A 71 9.43 2.77 21.48
CA ILE A 71 9.72 4.10 22.01
C ILE A 71 9.01 4.31 23.36
N TYR A 72 7.77 3.82 23.46
CA TYR A 72 6.94 3.94 24.66
C TYR A 72 7.22 2.81 25.67
N LEU A 73 7.37 1.59 25.17
CA LEU A 73 7.50 0.39 26.01
C LEU A 73 8.95 0.10 26.41
N ARG A 74 9.92 0.72 25.77
CA ARG A 74 11.37 0.48 26.00
C ARG A 74 11.73 -1.01 25.95
N LYS A 75 11.08 -1.76 25.09
CA LYS A 75 11.27 -3.19 24.86
C LYS A 75 11.07 -3.47 23.38
N ASN A 76 11.74 -4.49 22.86
CA ASN A 76 11.51 -4.90 21.46
C ASN A 76 10.08 -5.39 21.27
N VAL A 77 9.42 -4.91 20.21
CA VAL A 77 8.07 -5.29 19.83
C VAL A 77 8.12 -5.83 18.41
N GLN A 78 7.61 -7.03 18.20
CA GLN A 78 7.50 -7.66 16.89
C GLN A 78 6.02 -7.89 16.60
N ILE A 79 5.58 -7.48 15.41
CA ILE A 79 4.19 -7.64 15.00
C ILE A 79 4.17 -8.15 13.57
N SER A 80 3.39 -9.20 13.34
CA SER A 80 3.17 -9.79 12.02
C SER A 80 1.70 -10.17 11.86
N VAL A 81 1.19 -10.11 10.64
CA VAL A 81 -0.16 -10.61 10.33
C VAL A 81 -0.15 -12.13 10.43
N ALA A 82 -1.06 -12.68 11.21
CA ALA A 82 -1.25 -14.11 11.38
C ALA A 82 -2.30 -14.66 10.41
N SER A 83 -3.45 -13.99 10.31
CA SER A 83 -4.54 -14.39 9.41
C SER A 83 -5.46 -13.21 9.09
N SER A 84 -6.21 -13.38 8.00
CA SER A 84 -7.29 -12.48 7.61
C SER A 84 -8.50 -13.33 7.21
N GLU A 85 -9.61 -13.20 7.92
CA GLU A 85 -10.79 -14.02 7.70
C GLU A 85 -12.08 -13.23 7.86
N THR A 86 -13.17 -13.83 7.42
CA THR A 86 -14.51 -13.24 7.54
C THR A 86 -15.36 -14.13 8.44
N VAL A 87 -15.94 -13.53 9.48
CA VAL A 87 -16.83 -14.20 10.44
C VAL A 87 -18.05 -13.33 10.73
N ILE A 88 -19.01 -13.88 11.46
CA ILE A 88 -20.15 -13.14 12.00
C ILE A 88 -19.72 -12.51 13.33
N PHE A 89 -20.17 -11.29 13.61
CA PHE A 89 -19.79 -10.57 14.82
C PHE A 89 -20.07 -11.34 16.12
N SER A 90 -21.19 -12.05 16.20
CA SER A 90 -21.50 -12.90 17.35
C SER A 90 -20.52 -14.06 17.54
N GLU A 91 -19.98 -14.63 16.46
CA GLU A 91 -18.96 -15.67 16.54
C GLU A 91 -17.65 -15.12 17.11
N PHE A 92 -17.25 -13.95 16.66
CA PHE A 92 -16.08 -13.24 17.18
C PHE A 92 -16.24 -12.93 18.69
N THR A 93 -17.35 -12.29 19.10
CA THR A 93 -17.56 -11.90 20.50
C THR A 93 -17.65 -13.10 21.45
N ASN A 94 -18.18 -14.22 20.98
CA ASN A 94 -18.26 -15.47 21.77
C ASN A 94 -16.90 -16.17 21.90
N ALA A 95 -15.97 -15.92 20.98
CA ALA A 95 -14.61 -16.48 21.04
C ALA A 95 -13.68 -15.72 22.00
N LEU A 96 -14.05 -14.48 22.38
CA LEU A 96 -13.24 -13.66 23.27
C LEU A 96 -13.27 -14.15 24.72
N SER A 97 -12.11 -14.24 25.33
CA SER A 97 -11.96 -14.52 26.76
C SER A 97 -11.98 -13.22 27.57
N ASN A 98 -12.70 -13.20 28.69
CA ASN A 98 -12.66 -12.07 29.61
C ASN A 98 -11.59 -12.28 30.70
N PRO A 99 -10.87 -11.22 31.14
CA PRO A 99 -10.93 -9.86 30.64
C PRO A 99 -10.27 -9.71 29.27
N VAL A 100 -10.75 -8.76 28.49
CA VAL A 100 -10.25 -8.39 27.16
C VAL A 100 -10.11 -6.86 27.10
N ILE A 101 -9.29 -6.34 26.22
CA ILE A 101 -9.23 -4.92 25.93
C ILE A 101 -9.84 -4.70 24.56
N LEU A 102 -10.99 -4.04 24.52
CA LEU A 102 -11.72 -3.72 23.28
C LEU A 102 -11.75 -2.21 23.07
N GLY A 103 -10.96 -1.71 22.15
CA GLY A 103 -11.03 -0.34 21.71
C GLY A 103 -12.12 -0.16 20.66
N ILE A 104 -13.10 0.69 20.94
CA ILE A 104 -14.14 1.10 20.02
C ILE A 104 -13.69 2.36 19.32
N VAL A 105 -13.54 2.30 17.99
CA VAL A 105 -12.92 3.37 17.20
C VAL A 105 -13.88 3.83 16.12
N ASN A 106 -14.20 5.12 16.12
CA ASN A 106 -14.92 5.76 15.03
C ASN A 106 -13.97 5.95 13.84
N PHE A 107 -14.34 5.41 12.67
CA PHE A 107 -13.46 5.28 11.52
C PHE A 107 -13.72 6.37 10.47
N GLN A 108 -13.61 7.65 10.87
CA GLN A 108 -13.87 8.80 9.99
C GLN A 108 -12.89 8.87 8.81
N PRO A 109 -13.33 9.29 7.60
CA PRO A 109 -14.67 9.79 7.22
C PRO A 109 -15.68 8.69 6.90
N LEU A 110 -15.32 7.41 7.07
CA LEU A 110 -16.25 6.30 6.89
C LEU A 110 -17.30 6.33 8.02
N GLY A 111 -18.55 6.22 7.63
CA GLY A 111 -19.68 6.27 8.59
C GLY A 111 -19.82 4.96 9.35
N GLY A 112 -18.95 4.68 10.30
CA GLY A 112 -19.03 3.45 11.08
C GLY A 112 -17.93 3.33 12.14
N THR A 113 -18.04 2.27 12.92
CA THR A 113 -17.14 1.97 14.02
C THR A 113 -16.41 0.66 13.72
N ILE A 114 -15.15 0.59 14.07
CA ILE A 114 -14.33 -0.62 14.07
C ILE A 114 -13.98 -1.00 15.51
N LEU A 115 -13.58 -2.24 15.72
CA LEU A 115 -13.11 -2.71 17.01
C LEU A 115 -11.64 -3.14 16.90
N ILE A 116 -10.86 -2.77 17.90
CA ILE A 116 -9.50 -3.25 18.09
C ILE A 116 -9.47 -4.04 19.38
N GLU A 117 -9.29 -5.34 19.28
CA GLU A 117 -9.13 -6.23 20.43
C GLU A 117 -7.64 -6.45 20.70
N LEU A 118 -7.29 -6.36 21.95
CA LEU A 118 -5.94 -6.66 22.44
C LEU A 118 -6.05 -7.70 23.57
N ALA A 119 -5.32 -8.78 23.45
CA ALA A 119 -5.27 -9.82 24.47
C ALA A 119 -4.78 -9.26 25.81
N ALA A 120 -5.47 -9.62 26.89
CA ALA A 120 -5.23 -9.08 28.24
C ALA A 120 -3.76 -9.20 28.69
N GLN A 121 -3.09 -10.31 28.36
CA GLN A 121 -1.69 -10.52 28.70
C GLN A 121 -0.75 -9.49 28.07
N LEU A 122 -1.02 -9.06 26.82
CA LEU A 122 -0.29 -7.97 26.18
C LEU A 122 -0.57 -6.65 26.89
N GLY A 123 -1.82 -6.41 27.28
CA GLY A 123 -2.22 -5.23 28.03
C GLY A 123 -1.45 -5.10 29.33
N TYR A 124 -1.37 -6.16 30.12
CA TYR A 124 -0.59 -6.16 31.38
C TYR A 124 0.89 -5.92 31.13
N ALA A 125 1.48 -6.57 30.12
CA ALA A 125 2.88 -6.34 29.77
C ALA A 125 3.14 -4.88 29.36
N MET A 126 2.23 -4.27 28.61
CA MET A 126 2.32 -2.86 28.22
C MET A 126 2.25 -1.94 29.45
N ILE A 127 1.30 -2.19 30.37
CA ILE A 127 1.14 -1.41 31.61
C ILE A 127 2.41 -1.51 32.44
N ASP A 128 2.90 -2.71 32.68
CA ASP A 128 4.10 -2.95 33.48
C ASP A 128 5.31 -2.22 32.89
N ARG A 129 5.50 -2.30 31.57
CA ARG A 129 6.56 -1.58 30.86
C ARG A 129 6.42 -0.07 30.94
N MET A 130 5.22 0.47 30.85
CA MET A 130 4.93 1.91 30.98
C MET A 130 5.23 2.42 32.38
N LEU A 131 5.05 1.57 33.39
CA LEU A 131 5.35 1.88 34.80
C LEU A 131 6.82 1.58 35.18
N GLY A 132 7.62 1.04 34.25
CA GLY A 132 9.04 0.79 34.44
C GLY A 132 9.39 -0.64 34.92
N GLY A 133 8.43 -1.56 34.92
CA GLY A 133 8.62 -2.99 35.22
C GLY A 133 9.32 -3.76 34.10
N ALA A 134 9.53 -5.05 34.30
CA ALA A 134 10.23 -5.95 33.35
C ALA A 134 9.38 -6.34 32.13
N GLY A 135 8.06 -6.20 32.21
CA GLY A 135 7.10 -6.63 31.18
C GLY A 135 6.90 -8.15 31.23
N GLU A 136 6.81 -8.73 32.41
CA GLU A 136 6.59 -10.15 32.61
C GLU A 136 5.10 -10.51 32.49
N PRO A 137 4.77 -11.73 32.05
CA PRO A 137 3.39 -12.17 31.98
C PRO A 137 2.78 -12.24 33.38
N LEU A 138 1.50 -11.85 33.50
CA LEU A 138 0.78 -11.96 34.76
C LEU A 138 0.46 -13.44 35.04
N GLU A 139 0.75 -13.93 36.24
CA GLU A 139 0.48 -15.33 36.63
C GLU A 139 -1.03 -15.66 36.66
N ARG A 140 -1.88 -14.66 36.90
CA ARG A 140 -3.34 -14.82 36.97
C ARG A 140 -4.04 -13.67 36.27
N ASN A 141 -4.95 -13.99 35.39
CA ASN A 141 -5.84 -12.99 34.79
C ASN A 141 -6.77 -12.40 35.87
N ARG A 142 -6.83 -11.09 35.92
CA ARG A 142 -7.74 -10.30 36.77
C ARG A 142 -8.32 -9.16 35.97
N ASP A 143 -9.35 -8.52 36.49
CA ASP A 143 -9.88 -7.31 35.85
C ASP A 143 -8.87 -6.16 35.92
N PHE A 144 -8.93 -5.29 34.94
CA PHE A 144 -8.13 -4.07 34.89
C PHE A 144 -8.71 -3.00 35.85
N THR A 145 -7.82 -2.33 36.53
CA THR A 145 -8.19 -1.16 37.35
C THR A 145 -8.36 0.10 36.48
N GLU A 146 -9.05 1.11 36.98
CA GLU A 146 -9.26 2.39 36.27
C GLU A 146 -7.94 3.08 35.88
N ILE A 147 -6.90 2.98 36.74
CA ILE A 147 -5.57 3.55 36.45
C ILE A 147 -4.93 2.77 35.30
N GLU A 148 -5.00 1.45 35.32
CA GLU A 148 -4.47 0.61 34.26
C GLU A 148 -5.18 0.86 32.93
N MET A 149 -6.49 1.04 32.95
CA MET A 149 -7.28 1.40 31.77
C MET A 149 -6.84 2.74 31.18
N THR A 150 -6.57 3.75 32.02
CA THR A 150 -6.07 5.05 31.55
C THR A 150 -4.69 4.93 30.88
N ILE A 151 -3.86 4.03 31.35
CA ILE A 151 -2.53 3.77 30.73
C ILE A 151 -2.71 3.07 29.37
N ILE A 152 -3.55 2.03 29.32
CA ILE A 152 -3.87 1.30 28.09
C ILE A 152 -4.49 2.22 27.04
N GLU A 153 -5.40 3.11 27.44
CA GLU A 153 -6.03 4.07 26.53
C GLU A 153 -4.97 4.90 25.78
N LYS A 154 -3.94 5.38 26.47
CA LYS A 154 -2.85 6.14 25.83
C LYS A 154 -2.11 5.30 24.78
N VAL A 155 -1.83 4.03 25.08
CA VAL A 155 -1.18 3.14 24.11
C VAL A 155 -2.09 2.84 22.93
N MET A 156 -3.36 2.57 23.18
CA MET A 156 -4.35 2.32 22.14
C MET A 156 -4.57 3.53 21.23
N VAL A 157 -4.54 4.75 21.77
CA VAL A 157 -4.60 6.00 20.98
C VAL A 157 -3.38 6.09 20.03
N VAL A 158 -2.19 5.73 20.50
CA VAL A 158 -1.00 5.70 19.65
C VAL A 158 -1.16 4.64 18.54
N CYS A 159 -1.61 3.43 18.88
CA CYS A 159 -1.89 2.39 17.90
C CYS A 159 -2.88 2.86 16.85
N MET A 160 -3.97 3.48 17.27
CA MET A 160 -5.00 4.01 16.38
C MET A 160 -4.47 5.10 15.43
N GLN A 161 -3.68 6.05 15.93
CA GLN A 161 -3.12 7.12 15.10
C GLN A 161 -2.19 6.60 14.00
N LEU A 162 -1.43 5.55 14.29
CA LEU A 162 -0.56 4.89 13.33
C LEU A 162 -1.32 4.15 12.22
N MET A 163 -2.62 3.89 12.41
CA MET A 163 -3.45 3.26 11.39
C MET A 163 -3.71 4.16 10.18
N ARG A 164 -3.59 5.47 10.33
CA ARG A 164 -3.83 6.44 9.26
C ARG A 164 -2.92 6.22 8.04
N GLU A 165 -1.63 6.04 8.27
CA GLU A 165 -0.65 5.94 7.18
C GLU A 165 -0.85 4.75 6.25
N PRO A 166 -1.07 3.50 6.75
CA PRO A 166 -1.34 2.35 5.90
C PRO A 166 -2.60 2.47 5.02
N TRP A 167 -3.59 3.25 5.46
CA TRP A 167 -4.83 3.46 4.74
C TRP A 167 -4.80 4.61 3.74
N LYS A 168 -3.76 5.43 3.74
CA LYS A 168 -3.65 6.65 2.93
C LYS A 168 -3.86 6.42 1.43
N ASN A 169 -3.42 5.27 0.91
CA ASN A 169 -3.60 4.92 -0.50
C ASN A 169 -5.05 4.52 -0.86
N VAL A 170 -5.89 4.23 0.13
CA VAL A 170 -7.30 3.89 -0.06
C VAL A 170 -8.18 5.09 0.29
N ILE A 171 -7.94 5.67 1.46
CA ILE A 171 -8.68 6.80 1.99
C ILE A 171 -7.87 7.50 3.08
N ASP A 172 -7.94 8.83 3.15
CA ASP A 172 -7.36 9.58 4.27
C ASP A 172 -8.24 9.44 5.51
N LEU A 173 -7.80 8.59 6.44
CA LEU A 173 -8.52 8.28 7.67
C LEU A 173 -8.15 9.24 8.79
N ASN A 174 -9.14 9.55 9.62
CA ASN A 174 -8.96 10.19 10.91
C ASN A 174 -9.66 9.36 12.00
N PRO A 175 -9.08 8.22 12.39
CA PRO A 175 -9.68 7.35 13.39
C PRO A 175 -9.68 8.03 14.76
N MET A 176 -10.80 7.93 15.48
CA MET A 176 -10.97 8.52 16.82
C MET A 176 -11.40 7.43 17.79
N MET A 177 -10.66 7.31 18.91
CA MET A 177 -11.07 6.42 20.00
C MET A 177 -12.37 6.96 20.63
N GLU A 178 -13.37 6.13 20.69
CA GLU A 178 -14.63 6.47 21.34
C GLU A 178 -14.60 6.06 22.82
N ARG A 179 -14.29 4.80 23.08
CA ARG A 179 -14.13 4.25 24.42
C ARG A 179 -13.41 2.90 24.38
N ILE A 180 -13.03 2.41 25.56
CA ILE A 180 -12.46 1.08 25.76
C ILE A 180 -13.35 0.29 26.70
N GLU A 181 -13.63 -0.97 26.33
CA GLU A 181 -14.39 -1.92 27.13
C GLU A 181 -13.51 -3.09 27.53
N THR A 182 -13.75 -3.64 28.72
CA THR A 182 -12.99 -4.81 29.22
C THR A 182 -13.78 -6.10 29.17
N ASN A 183 -15.05 -6.00 28.83
CA ASN A 183 -15.96 -7.15 28.72
C ASN A 183 -16.55 -7.19 27.30
N SER A 184 -16.40 -8.32 26.62
CA SER A 184 -16.89 -8.53 25.26
C SER A 184 -18.41 -8.36 25.12
N GLN A 185 -19.17 -8.57 26.17
CA GLN A 185 -20.63 -8.44 26.17
C GLN A 185 -21.10 -6.99 26.07
N PHE A 186 -20.27 -6.02 26.47
CA PHE A 186 -20.60 -4.59 26.39
C PHE A 186 -20.24 -3.94 25.07
N ALA A 187 -19.54 -4.65 24.20
CA ALA A 187 -19.17 -4.16 22.86
C ALA A 187 -20.31 -4.28 21.83
N GLN A 188 -21.55 -3.91 22.21
CA GLN A 188 -22.73 -4.02 21.33
C GLN A 188 -22.84 -2.84 20.35
N VAL A 189 -21.77 -2.51 19.65
CA VAL A 189 -21.72 -1.44 18.63
C VAL A 189 -22.04 -1.95 17.24
N ILE A 190 -21.97 -3.26 17.03
CA ILE A 190 -22.20 -3.95 15.77
C ILE A 190 -23.34 -4.96 15.98
N ALA A 191 -24.23 -5.10 14.98
CA ALA A 191 -25.29 -6.07 15.09
C ALA A 191 -24.73 -7.51 15.12
N PRO A 192 -25.27 -8.41 15.97
CA PRO A 192 -24.72 -9.77 16.16
C PRO A 192 -24.61 -10.60 14.88
N ASN A 193 -25.47 -10.34 13.90
CA ASN A 193 -25.51 -11.05 12.61
C ASN A 193 -24.70 -10.37 11.52
N ASP A 194 -24.08 -9.23 11.81
CA ASP A 194 -23.28 -8.52 10.83
C ASP A 194 -22.00 -9.26 10.51
N MET A 195 -21.63 -9.21 9.23
CA MET A 195 -20.41 -9.80 8.74
C MET A 195 -19.25 -8.84 8.94
N ILE A 196 -18.19 -9.35 9.55
CA ILE A 196 -16.97 -8.60 9.82
C ILE A 196 -15.77 -9.28 9.15
N ALA A 197 -14.81 -8.48 8.70
CA ALA A 197 -13.48 -8.96 8.41
C ALA A 197 -12.63 -8.82 9.67
N ILE A 198 -11.91 -9.86 10.04
CA ILE A 198 -10.96 -9.85 11.15
C ILE A 198 -9.56 -9.98 10.57
N VAL A 199 -8.68 -9.06 10.95
CA VAL A 199 -7.25 -9.19 10.71
C VAL A 199 -6.58 -9.44 12.05
N THR A 200 -6.01 -10.63 12.21
CA THR A 200 -5.30 -11.07 13.42
C THR A 200 -3.82 -10.75 13.26
N LEU A 201 -3.30 -9.98 14.19
CA LEU A 201 -1.89 -9.64 14.32
C LEU A 201 -1.29 -10.41 15.48
N ASN A 202 -0.25 -11.19 15.21
CA ASN A 202 0.57 -11.75 16.28
C ASN A 202 1.52 -10.67 16.81
N MET A 203 1.45 -10.39 18.10
CA MET A 203 2.27 -9.37 18.76
C MET A 203 3.13 -10.03 19.85
N LYS A 204 4.43 -9.72 19.81
CA LYS A 204 5.40 -10.15 20.81
C LYS A 204 6.08 -8.94 21.43
N ILE A 205 5.99 -8.81 22.76
CA ILE A 205 6.63 -7.78 23.58
C ILE A 205 7.63 -8.45 24.50
N GLY A 206 8.91 -8.45 24.10
CA GLY A 206 9.92 -9.23 24.80
C GLY A 206 9.60 -10.73 24.78
N ASP A 207 9.23 -11.29 25.92
CA ASP A 207 8.90 -12.70 26.08
C ASP A 207 7.39 -12.98 26.13
N VAL A 208 6.55 -11.92 26.16
CA VAL A 208 5.09 -12.03 26.14
C VAL A 208 4.58 -12.02 24.72
N GLU A 209 3.84 -13.06 24.35
CA GLU A 209 3.20 -13.20 23.04
C GLU A 209 1.68 -13.18 23.19
N GLY A 210 0.99 -12.63 22.21
CA GLY A 210 -0.47 -12.59 22.15
C GLY A 210 -0.97 -12.05 20.84
N PHE A 211 -2.29 -11.92 20.73
CA PHE A 211 -2.94 -11.44 19.52
C PHE A 211 -3.53 -10.06 19.71
N MET A 212 -3.52 -9.31 18.62
CA MET A 212 -4.29 -8.10 18.44
C MET A 212 -5.19 -8.31 17.22
N ASN A 213 -6.50 -8.24 17.42
CA ASN A 213 -7.47 -8.42 16.35
C ASN A 213 -8.07 -7.06 15.96
N VAL A 214 -8.13 -6.81 14.66
CA VAL A 214 -8.83 -5.65 14.13
C VAL A 214 -10.08 -6.12 13.40
N CYS A 215 -11.24 -5.75 13.94
CA CYS A 215 -12.54 -6.12 13.41
C CYS A 215 -13.12 -4.99 12.59
N LEU A 216 -13.36 -5.25 11.33
CA LEU A 216 -13.81 -4.32 10.32
C LEU A 216 -15.19 -4.73 9.82
N PRO A 217 -16.29 -4.10 10.28
CA PRO A 217 -17.62 -4.39 9.79
C PRO A 217 -17.77 -4.06 8.32
N PHE A 218 -18.47 -4.93 7.58
CA PHE A 218 -18.75 -4.68 6.17
C PHE A 218 -19.40 -3.32 5.94
N PHE A 219 -20.37 -2.96 6.76
CA PHE A 219 -21.06 -1.67 6.68
C PHE A 219 -20.10 -0.47 6.73
N THR A 220 -19.07 -0.52 7.58
CA THR A 220 -18.07 0.54 7.69
C THR A 220 -17.22 0.67 6.43
N LEU A 221 -16.92 -0.44 5.76
CA LEU A 221 -16.05 -0.46 4.57
C LEU A 221 -16.82 -0.40 3.24
N GLU A 222 -18.17 -0.49 3.26
CA GLU A 222 -19.00 -0.62 2.08
C GLU A 222 -18.71 0.45 1.02
N SER A 223 -18.53 1.70 1.45
CA SER A 223 -18.27 2.83 0.54
C SER A 223 -16.90 2.79 -0.16
N ILE A 224 -15.97 1.97 0.31
CA ILE A 224 -14.61 1.86 -0.23
C ILE A 224 -14.26 0.47 -0.74
N MET A 225 -15.24 -0.44 -0.82
CA MET A 225 -14.99 -1.83 -1.26
C MET A 225 -14.36 -1.91 -2.64
N ASP A 226 -14.74 -1.04 -3.56
CA ASP A 226 -14.18 -0.97 -4.92
C ASP A 226 -12.68 -0.61 -4.91
N LYS A 227 -12.24 0.16 -3.91
CA LYS A 227 -10.84 0.55 -3.72
C LYS A 227 -10.01 -0.52 -3.00
N LEU A 228 -10.65 -1.45 -2.30
CA LEU A 228 -10.01 -2.59 -1.63
C LEU A 228 -9.70 -3.74 -2.61
N ASN A 229 -9.37 -3.41 -3.86
CA ASN A 229 -8.96 -4.37 -4.87
C ASN A 229 -7.45 -4.24 -5.09
N THR A 230 -6.75 -5.37 -5.16
CA THR A 230 -5.30 -5.42 -5.40
C THR A 230 -4.88 -4.71 -6.70
N LYS A 231 -5.73 -4.71 -7.74
CA LYS A 231 -5.48 -3.99 -8.99
C LYS A 231 -5.42 -2.48 -8.79
N PHE A 232 -6.30 -1.93 -7.96
CA PHE A 232 -6.31 -0.50 -7.63
C PHE A 232 -5.04 -0.10 -6.86
N TRP A 233 -4.57 -0.94 -5.96
CA TRP A 233 -3.34 -0.72 -5.19
C TRP A 233 -2.10 -0.66 -6.08
N TYR A 234 -1.98 -1.58 -7.03
CA TYR A 234 -0.86 -1.58 -7.99
C TYR A 234 -0.94 -0.38 -8.94
N ALA A 235 -2.14 0.02 -9.37
CA ALA A 235 -2.33 1.20 -10.22
C ALA A 235 -1.92 2.49 -9.50
N THR A 236 -2.36 2.70 -8.26
CA THR A 236 -2.02 3.89 -7.47
C THR A 236 -0.52 3.97 -7.14
N LEU A 237 0.14 2.83 -6.89
CA LEU A 237 1.60 2.79 -6.70
C LEU A 237 2.36 3.10 -8.00
N GLN A 238 1.76 2.81 -9.15
CA GLN A 238 2.31 3.11 -10.47
C GLN A 238 2.13 4.59 -10.81
N GLU A 239 0.95 5.17 -10.55
CA GLU A 239 0.68 6.59 -10.74
C GLU A 239 1.61 7.49 -9.91
N GLN A 240 1.84 7.18 -8.64
CA GLN A 240 2.79 7.95 -7.82
C GLN A 240 4.24 7.89 -8.34
N LYS A 241 4.64 6.74 -8.91
CA LYS A 241 5.96 6.63 -9.55
C LYS A 241 6.01 7.36 -10.88
N GLU A 242 4.90 7.46 -11.60
CA GLU A 242 4.81 8.17 -12.88
C GLU A 242 4.85 9.68 -12.67
N GLU A 243 4.18 10.24 -11.66
CA GLU A 243 4.25 11.67 -11.32
C GLU A 243 5.68 12.12 -10.96
N ASP A 244 6.38 11.38 -10.10
CA ASP A 244 7.78 11.65 -9.77
C ASP A 244 8.70 11.51 -11.01
N LEU A 245 8.36 10.60 -11.92
CA LEU A 245 9.10 10.38 -13.15
C LEU A 245 8.85 11.50 -14.17
N GLU A 246 7.62 12.00 -14.30
CA GLU A 246 7.28 13.11 -15.20
C GLU A 246 8.00 14.39 -14.83
N GLU A 247 8.01 14.79 -13.56
CA GLU A 247 8.78 15.97 -13.11
C GLU A 247 10.27 15.82 -13.41
N HIS A 248 10.81 14.63 -13.20
CA HIS A 248 12.21 14.36 -13.48
C HIS A 248 12.53 14.38 -14.99
N ILE A 249 11.65 13.81 -15.81
CA ILE A 249 11.77 13.82 -17.27
C ILE A 249 11.64 15.25 -17.81
N GLU A 250 10.69 16.04 -17.32
CA GLU A 250 10.55 17.45 -17.72
C GLU A 250 11.82 18.26 -17.40
N ALA A 251 12.39 18.05 -16.22
CA ALA A 251 13.64 18.69 -15.82
C ALA A 251 14.84 18.29 -16.70
N LEU A 252 14.88 17.03 -17.17
CA LEU A 252 15.90 16.54 -18.11
C LEU A 252 15.69 17.13 -19.51
N ILE A 253 14.45 17.15 -20.03
CA ILE A 253 14.12 17.71 -21.35
C ILE A 253 14.51 19.18 -21.44
N ARG A 254 14.31 19.97 -20.38
CA ARG A 254 14.69 21.38 -20.32
C ARG A 254 16.20 21.61 -20.44
N ARG A 255 17.03 20.61 -20.23
CA ARG A 255 18.51 20.67 -20.30
C ARG A 255 19.09 20.10 -21.59
N VAL A 256 18.25 19.56 -22.46
CA VAL A 256 18.70 18.97 -23.74
C VAL A 256 19.06 20.08 -24.72
N ASP A 257 20.27 20.01 -25.27
CA ASP A 257 20.71 20.88 -26.33
C ASP A 257 20.12 20.42 -27.66
N VAL A 258 19.41 21.34 -28.33
CA VAL A 258 18.82 21.08 -29.65
C VAL A 258 19.48 21.95 -30.70
N PRO A 259 19.97 21.38 -31.82
CA PRO A 259 20.59 22.19 -32.87
C PRO A 259 19.59 23.10 -33.57
N VAL A 260 19.95 24.37 -33.65
CA VAL A 260 19.19 25.40 -34.40
C VAL A 260 19.90 25.70 -35.69
N LYS A 261 19.17 25.59 -36.83
CA LYS A 261 19.71 25.85 -38.17
C LYS A 261 18.97 27.01 -38.81
N ALA A 262 19.67 28.04 -39.22
CA ALA A 262 19.15 29.10 -40.05
C ALA A 262 19.46 28.77 -41.54
N VAL A 263 18.41 28.58 -42.32
CA VAL A 263 18.56 28.25 -43.75
C VAL A 263 18.43 29.55 -44.56
N LEU A 264 19.54 29.94 -45.16
CA LEU A 264 19.62 31.15 -45.98
C LEU A 264 18.80 31.03 -47.27
N GLY A 265 18.82 29.85 -47.88
CA GLY A 265 18.04 29.53 -49.07
C GLY A 265 18.41 28.16 -49.61
N GLN A 266 17.74 27.76 -50.66
CA GLN A 266 17.98 26.49 -51.36
C GLN A 266 18.14 26.72 -52.85
N THR A 267 18.88 25.90 -53.51
CA THR A 267 18.99 25.90 -54.96
C THR A 267 19.18 24.49 -55.48
N ARG A 268 18.94 24.28 -56.76
CA ARG A 268 19.23 23.04 -57.46
C ARG A 268 20.33 23.28 -58.45
N VAL A 269 21.39 22.53 -58.37
CA VAL A 269 22.52 22.55 -59.32
C VAL A 269 22.64 21.19 -59.98
N SER A 270 23.13 21.15 -61.21
CA SER A 270 23.43 19.88 -61.86
C SER A 270 24.66 19.22 -61.19
N VAL A 271 24.80 17.91 -61.31
CA VAL A 271 25.98 17.19 -60.81
C VAL A 271 27.23 17.70 -61.49
N ASN A 272 27.16 18.04 -62.79
CA ASN A 272 28.31 18.57 -63.55
C ASN A 272 28.74 19.95 -63.03
N ASP A 273 27.79 20.83 -62.73
CA ASP A 273 28.09 22.18 -62.17
C ASP A 273 28.67 22.03 -60.75
N PHE A 274 28.14 21.09 -59.95
CA PHE A 274 28.66 20.84 -58.62
C PHE A 274 30.11 20.35 -58.61
N ILE A 275 30.47 19.46 -59.51
CA ILE A 275 31.84 18.94 -59.61
C ILE A 275 32.84 20.02 -60.06
N ASN A 276 32.40 20.98 -60.88
CA ASN A 276 33.25 22.05 -61.41
C ASN A 276 33.29 23.33 -60.56
N LEU A 277 32.63 23.36 -59.38
CA LEU A 277 32.62 24.49 -58.46
C LEU A 277 34.03 24.83 -57.95
N GLN A 278 34.40 26.11 -58.09
CA GLN A 278 35.71 26.65 -57.64
C GLN A 278 35.46 27.75 -56.57
N VAL A 279 36.56 28.06 -55.86
CA VAL A 279 36.54 29.18 -54.89
C VAL A 279 36.43 30.51 -55.71
N GLY A 280 35.33 31.25 -55.37
CA GLY A 280 34.96 32.49 -56.05
C GLY A 280 33.67 32.37 -56.85
N ASP A 281 33.14 31.18 -57.13
CA ASP A 281 31.89 30.98 -57.79
C ASP A 281 30.70 31.47 -56.98
N ILE A 282 29.66 32.00 -57.64
CA ILE A 282 28.49 32.52 -57.03
C ILE A 282 27.33 31.51 -57.23
N ILE A 283 26.80 31.00 -56.15
CA ILE A 283 25.64 30.13 -56.16
C ILE A 283 24.39 30.98 -55.85
N ARG A 284 23.48 31.10 -56.84
CA ARG A 284 22.22 31.83 -56.66
C ARG A 284 21.25 30.95 -55.85
N LEU A 285 20.68 31.52 -54.78
CA LEU A 285 19.65 30.88 -53.96
C LEU A 285 18.24 31.30 -54.43
N ASN A 286 17.21 30.59 -53.99
CA ASN A 286 15.82 30.81 -54.29
C ASN A 286 15.13 31.83 -53.37
N THR A 287 15.85 32.47 -52.44
CA THR A 287 15.37 33.49 -51.50
C THR A 287 15.86 34.86 -51.94
N GLU A 288 15.01 35.90 -51.77
CA GLU A 288 15.35 37.30 -51.99
C GLU A 288 16.10 37.86 -50.75
N VAL A 289 16.79 38.99 -50.94
CA VAL A 289 17.61 39.57 -49.84
C VAL A 289 16.73 40.09 -48.70
N GLU A 290 15.50 40.47 -49.01
CA GLU A 290 14.52 40.98 -48.02
C GLU A 290 13.62 39.90 -47.41
N ASP A 291 13.75 38.64 -47.88
CA ASP A 291 12.92 37.53 -47.36
C ASP A 291 13.38 37.07 -45.97
N ASP A 292 12.40 36.69 -45.17
CA ASP A 292 12.68 36.06 -43.86
C ASP A 292 13.28 34.67 -44.02
N LEU A 293 14.36 34.40 -43.27
CA LEU A 293 15.02 33.10 -43.21
C LEU A 293 14.14 32.09 -42.46
N LYS A 294 14.23 30.85 -42.88
CA LYS A 294 13.58 29.73 -42.18
C LYS A 294 14.49 29.18 -41.11
N ILE A 295 14.03 29.16 -39.87
CA ILE A 295 14.76 28.62 -38.73
C ILE A 295 14.20 27.26 -38.34
N TYR A 296 15.04 26.24 -38.31
CA TYR A 296 14.74 24.90 -37.92
C TYR A 296 15.33 24.60 -36.56
N VAL A 297 14.54 24.04 -35.66
CA VAL A 297 14.96 23.48 -34.40
C VAL A 297 14.93 21.95 -34.55
N GLY A 298 16.11 21.33 -34.57
CA GLY A 298 16.23 19.96 -35.07
C GLY A 298 15.81 19.87 -36.55
N ASN A 299 14.71 19.13 -36.82
CA ASN A 299 14.15 18.97 -38.16
C ASN A 299 12.81 19.74 -38.37
N ILE A 300 12.34 20.47 -37.36
CA ILE A 300 11.05 21.15 -37.37
C ILE A 300 11.28 22.66 -37.66
N LYS A 301 10.54 23.21 -38.63
CA LYS A 301 10.51 24.65 -38.90
C LYS A 301 9.71 25.35 -37.81
N LYS A 302 10.38 26.13 -36.92
CA LYS A 302 9.72 26.77 -35.76
C LYS A 302 9.67 28.28 -35.84
N PHE A 303 10.61 28.93 -36.56
CA PHE A 303 10.66 30.41 -36.60
C PHE A 303 10.94 30.91 -37.98
N THR A 304 10.59 32.19 -38.24
CA THR A 304 11.16 33.00 -39.29
C THR A 304 12.05 34.08 -38.69
N ALA A 305 13.05 34.53 -39.41
CA ALA A 305 14.01 35.48 -38.87
C ALA A 305 14.72 36.28 -39.95
N LEU A 306 15.10 37.52 -39.65
CA LEU A 306 15.97 38.36 -40.51
C LEU A 306 17.45 38.09 -40.17
N PRO A 307 18.33 37.96 -41.18
CA PRO A 307 19.75 37.84 -40.97
C PRO A 307 20.37 39.14 -40.47
N GLY A 308 21.44 39.05 -39.71
CA GLY A 308 22.17 40.19 -39.20
C GLY A 308 23.48 39.80 -38.56
N SER A 309 24.13 40.75 -37.91
CA SER A 309 25.36 40.50 -37.14
C SER A 309 25.22 41.03 -35.72
N SER A 310 25.81 40.34 -34.76
CA SER A 310 25.89 40.79 -33.38
C SER A 310 27.28 40.42 -32.81
N ARG A 311 27.98 41.41 -32.28
CA ARG A 311 29.35 41.24 -31.70
C ARG A 311 30.28 40.46 -32.60
N ASP A 312 30.36 40.87 -33.88
CA ASP A 312 31.20 40.28 -34.94
C ASP A 312 30.91 38.80 -35.28
N LYS A 313 29.71 38.35 -34.95
CA LYS A 313 29.21 37.02 -35.32
C LYS A 313 27.91 37.15 -36.12
N TYR A 314 27.69 36.18 -37.01
CA TYR A 314 26.41 36.07 -37.68
C TYR A 314 25.31 35.82 -36.68
N ALA A 315 24.23 36.56 -36.82
CA ALA A 315 23.08 36.47 -35.93
C ALA A 315 21.79 36.50 -36.73
N VAL A 316 20.70 36.04 -36.13
CA VAL A 316 19.34 36.12 -36.71
C VAL A 316 18.41 36.77 -35.70
N ARG A 317 17.56 37.66 -36.16
CA ARG A 317 16.48 38.27 -35.35
C ARG A 317 15.18 37.60 -35.67
N VAL A 318 14.58 36.84 -34.75
CA VAL A 318 13.29 36.18 -34.92
C VAL A 318 12.19 37.21 -35.23
N THR A 319 11.46 36.98 -36.29
CA THR A 319 10.34 37.84 -36.73
C THR A 319 9.01 37.21 -36.39
N SER A 320 8.87 35.88 -36.54
CA SER A 320 7.63 35.18 -36.13
C SER A 320 7.90 33.77 -35.61
N VAL A 321 6.93 33.26 -34.83
CA VAL A 321 6.89 31.88 -34.30
C VAL A 321 5.83 31.12 -35.08
N ILE A 322 6.22 29.99 -35.69
CA ILE A 322 5.32 29.11 -36.41
C ILE A 322 4.73 28.11 -35.39
N ARG A 323 3.40 28.17 -35.15
CA ARG A 323 2.68 27.20 -34.35
C ARG A 323 2.18 26.08 -35.24
N GLU A 324 2.17 24.83 -34.73
CA GLU A 324 1.57 23.70 -35.44
C GLU A 324 0.08 23.93 -35.55
N GLY A 325 -0.42 24.13 -36.80
CA GLY A 325 -1.84 24.34 -37.09
C GLY A 325 -2.16 25.51 -38.04
N GLU A 326 -1.12 26.24 -38.52
CA GLU A 326 -1.27 27.24 -39.61
C GLU A 326 -0.50 26.80 -40.86
#